data_a91b1438d1dde9077cd8714e962da5dc
#
_entry.id   a91b1438d1dde9077cd8714e962da5dc
#
_cell.length_a   1.000
_cell.length_b   1.000
_cell.length_c   1.000
_cell.angle_alpha   90.00
_cell.angle_beta   90.00
_cell.angle_gamma   90.00
#
_symmetry.space_group_name_H-M   'P 1'
#
loop_
_entity.id
_entity.type
_entity.pdbx_description
1 polymer ?
#
loop_
_entity_poly.entity_id
_entity_poly.type
_entity_poly.pdbx_seq_one_letter_code
_entity_poly.pdbx_strand_id
1 'polypeptide(L)'
;MKAADKLFRSKNIYDIQGSEALFVEAMRENAVFQYENCSDYKRILDEFGFDPKNIKTFSDVENLPFIPTLYFKHHQLESMPAKKQLIKATSSGTKGVMSNIGLDFSTLRRGFDMVTRVGKYHKLWSAKPVNYIIFGYQPSKTNKTAVSKTAYGFTFFAPAKSRTFALERSESGYDLKLDKVEEALERFAKSSFPMRTIGFPAYTYFLLREMKAKGVRLKMPKGSMVTLGGGWKQFYAEKVDKEEFYELVLEVLGSGHENVIEFFGAVEHPILYTDCRCHHFHIPVYSRVIIRDPDTLKPVKCGEAGLINLLTPMIKSMPLLSVATDDIGILHNEPCPCGEKSPWLEIIGRVGIKDIITCAAGAQDYLGEKKNDTIPR
;
A
#
# COMPACT_ATOMS: atom_id res chain seq x y z
N MET A 1 -9.54 -14.13 -23.32
CA MET A 1 -9.05 -13.19 -22.27
C MET A 1 -8.35 -14.04 -21.23
N LYS A 2 -7.12 -13.71 -20.80
CA LYS A 2 -6.35 -14.48 -19.82
C LYS A 2 -7.04 -14.51 -18.47
N ALA A 3 -6.81 -15.57 -17.68
CA ALA A 3 -7.45 -15.75 -16.38
C ALA A 3 -7.19 -14.56 -15.42
N ALA A 4 -5.95 -14.06 -15.35
CA ALA A 4 -5.63 -12.86 -14.58
C ALA A 4 -6.46 -11.63 -14.98
N ASP A 5 -6.68 -11.40 -16.29
CA ASP A 5 -7.47 -10.25 -16.76
C ASP A 5 -8.95 -10.37 -16.37
N LYS A 6 -9.50 -11.60 -16.30
CA LYS A 6 -10.86 -11.86 -15.80
C LYS A 6 -10.97 -11.53 -14.32
N LEU A 7 -9.99 -11.95 -13.50
CA LEU A 7 -9.95 -11.64 -12.07
C LEU A 7 -9.99 -10.13 -11.80
N PHE A 8 -9.11 -9.36 -12.44
CA PHE A 8 -9.05 -7.91 -12.25
C PHE A 8 -10.29 -7.16 -12.76
N ARG A 9 -11.14 -7.83 -13.56
CA ARG A 9 -12.44 -7.32 -14.01
C ARG A 9 -13.63 -7.87 -13.24
N SER A 10 -13.41 -8.62 -12.17
CA SER A 10 -14.49 -9.10 -11.32
C SER A 10 -15.36 -7.96 -10.82
N LYS A 11 -16.69 -8.15 -10.83
CA LYS A 11 -17.64 -7.14 -10.32
C LYS A 11 -17.59 -7.06 -8.80
N ASN A 12 -17.56 -8.22 -8.13
CA ASN A 12 -17.36 -8.32 -6.69
C ASN A 12 -15.88 -8.60 -6.43
N ILE A 13 -15.18 -7.60 -5.88
CA ILE A 13 -13.74 -7.69 -5.62
C ILE A 13 -13.40 -8.53 -4.38
N TYR A 14 -14.39 -8.93 -3.60
CA TYR A 14 -14.21 -9.70 -2.36
C TYR A 14 -14.86 -11.11 -2.42
N ASP A 15 -15.32 -11.56 -3.57
CA ASP A 15 -15.83 -12.93 -3.77
C ASP A 15 -14.70 -13.95 -3.93
N ILE A 16 -14.02 -14.23 -2.81
CA ILE A 16 -12.87 -15.13 -2.77
C ILE A 16 -13.24 -16.55 -3.18
N GLN A 17 -14.34 -17.07 -2.65
CA GLN A 17 -14.79 -18.45 -2.92
C GLN A 17 -15.19 -18.63 -4.39
N GLY A 18 -16.01 -17.73 -4.93
CA GLY A 18 -16.44 -17.79 -6.33
C GLY A 18 -15.32 -17.56 -7.34
N SER A 19 -14.19 -16.97 -6.90
CA SER A 19 -13.04 -16.69 -7.76
C SER A 19 -11.86 -17.66 -7.62
N GLU A 20 -11.91 -18.64 -6.71
CA GLU A 20 -10.76 -19.49 -6.37
C GLU A 20 -10.20 -20.23 -7.59
N ALA A 21 -11.05 -20.97 -8.32
CA ALA A 21 -10.61 -21.71 -9.51
C ALA A 21 -9.96 -20.79 -10.55
N LEU A 22 -10.52 -19.57 -10.74
CA LEU A 22 -9.96 -18.57 -11.65
C LEU A 22 -8.64 -18.01 -11.15
N PHE A 23 -8.48 -17.84 -9.82
CA PHE A 23 -7.23 -17.42 -9.21
C PHE A 23 -6.13 -18.47 -9.41
N VAL A 24 -6.43 -19.74 -9.16
CA VAL A 24 -5.50 -20.87 -9.37
C VAL A 24 -5.06 -20.95 -10.83
N GLU A 25 -6.00 -20.84 -11.77
CA GLU A 25 -5.70 -20.81 -13.20
C GLU A 25 -4.77 -19.64 -13.56
N ALA A 26 -5.06 -18.44 -13.03
CA ALA A 26 -4.26 -17.24 -13.28
C ALA A 26 -2.85 -17.35 -12.70
N MET A 27 -2.70 -17.92 -11.50
CA MET A 27 -1.42 -18.18 -10.87
C MET A 27 -0.61 -19.19 -11.69
N ARG A 28 -1.23 -20.31 -12.11
CA ARG A 28 -0.59 -21.30 -12.97
C ARG A 28 -0.11 -20.70 -14.29
N GLU A 29 -1.00 -19.99 -15.03
CA GLU A 29 -0.65 -19.35 -16.30
C GLU A 29 0.56 -18.40 -16.13
N ASN A 30 0.59 -17.63 -15.05
CA ASN A 30 1.67 -16.69 -14.82
C ASN A 30 2.94 -17.39 -14.31
N ALA A 31 2.84 -18.39 -13.41
CA ALA A 31 3.99 -19.14 -12.92
C ALA A 31 4.72 -19.90 -14.04
N VAL A 32 3.96 -20.56 -14.94
CA VAL A 32 4.53 -21.20 -16.14
C VAL A 32 5.24 -20.16 -17.02
N PHE A 33 4.61 -19.02 -17.27
CA PHE A 33 5.24 -17.95 -18.05
C PHE A 33 6.54 -17.46 -17.42
N GLN A 34 6.56 -17.24 -16.10
CA GLN A 34 7.76 -16.79 -15.38
C GLN A 34 8.88 -17.86 -15.44
N TYR A 35 8.52 -19.13 -15.24
CA TYR A 35 9.43 -20.25 -15.35
C TYR A 35 10.12 -20.37 -16.73
N GLU A 36 9.36 -20.11 -17.79
CA GLU A 36 9.85 -20.19 -19.18
C GLU A 36 10.65 -18.94 -19.60
N ASN A 37 10.47 -17.80 -18.95
CA ASN A 37 11.02 -16.52 -19.41
C ASN A 37 11.99 -15.84 -18.42
N CYS A 38 12.23 -16.40 -17.23
CA CYS A 38 13.19 -15.91 -16.25
C CYS A 38 14.08 -17.07 -15.77
N SER A 39 15.32 -17.10 -16.22
CA SER A 39 16.26 -18.18 -15.90
C SER A 39 16.52 -18.33 -14.39
N ASP A 40 16.63 -17.21 -13.68
CA ASP A 40 16.84 -17.22 -12.23
C ASP A 40 15.61 -17.75 -11.48
N TYR A 41 14.41 -17.36 -11.89
CA TYR A 41 13.17 -17.89 -11.31
C TYR A 41 13.00 -19.39 -11.60
N LYS A 42 13.35 -19.82 -12.84
CA LYS A 42 13.37 -21.23 -13.18
C LYS A 42 14.30 -22.01 -12.26
N ARG A 43 15.54 -21.53 -12.05
CA ARG A 43 16.51 -22.17 -11.16
C ARG A 43 15.97 -22.27 -9.73
N ILE A 44 15.33 -21.20 -9.21
CA ILE A 44 14.71 -21.23 -7.88
C ILE A 44 13.65 -22.34 -7.80
N LEU A 45 12.73 -22.42 -8.76
CA LEU A 45 11.68 -23.44 -8.74
C LEU A 45 12.26 -24.87 -8.87
N ASP A 46 13.23 -25.05 -9.76
CA ASP A 46 13.91 -26.35 -9.95
C ASP A 46 14.61 -26.82 -8.66
N GLU A 47 15.25 -25.90 -7.91
CA GLU A 47 15.92 -26.19 -6.64
C GLU A 47 14.94 -26.62 -5.55
N PHE A 48 13.73 -26.06 -5.54
CA PHE A 48 12.64 -26.48 -4.67
C PHE A 48 11.85 -27.69 -5.20
N GLY A 49 12.22 -28.23 -6.37
CA GLY A 49 11.48 -29.33 -7.01
C GLY A 49 10.04 -28.97 -7.39
N PHE A 50 9.76 -27.69 -7.65
CA PHE A 50 8.42 -27.19 -7.92
C PHE A 50 8.18 -26.99 -9.43
N ASP A 51 7.30 -27.81 -10.01
CA ASP A 51 6.85 -27.64 -11.40
C ASP A 51 5.54 -26.81 -11.44
N PRO A 52 5.56 -25.57 -11.96
CA PRO A 52 4.39 -24.71 -12.00
C PRO A 52 3.26 -25.26 -12.92
N LYS A 53 3.52 -26.21 -13.80
CA LYS A 53 2.50 -26.88 -14.61
C LYS A 53 1.56 -27.77 -13.78
N ASN A 54 2.03 -28.20 -12.60
CA ASN A 54 1.28 -29.05 -11.70
C ASN A 54 0.31 -28.30 -10.78
N ILE A 55 0.26 -26.96 -10.80
CA ILE A 55 -0.70 -26.17 -10.05
C ILE A 55 -2.12 -26.48 -10.56
N LYS A 56 -2.95 -27.07 -9.70
CA LYS A 56 -4.36 -27.45 -9.97
C LYS A 56 -5.32 -26.95 -8.91
N THR A 57 -4.85 -26.81 -7.68
CA THR A 57 -5.63 -26.44 -6.49
C THR A 57 -5.00 -25.24 -5.79
N PHE A 58 -5.74 -24.63 -4.86
CA PHE A 58 -5.18 -23.56 -4.05
C PHE A 58 -4.02 -24.08 -3.16
N SER A 59 -4.09 -25.31 -2.69
CA SER A 59 -2.99 -25.92 -1.93
C SER A 59 -1.69 -26.00 -2.73
N ASP A 60 -1.77 -26.21 -4.04
CA ASP A 60 -0.56 -26.17 -4.89
C ASP A 60 -0.01 -24.74 -4.99
N VAL A 61 -0.88 -23.73 -5.00
CA VAL A 61 -0.47 -22.31 -4.98
C VAL A 61 0.17 -21.93 -3.64
N GLU A 62 -0.30 -22.46 -2.51
CA GLU A 62 0.30 -22.25 -1.18
C GLU A 62 1.73 -22.78 -1.09
N ASN A 63 2.02 -23.84 -1.83
CA ASN A 63 3.35 -24.46 -1.91
C ASN A 63 4.28 -23.78 -2.92
N LEU A 64 3.81 -22.78 -3.68
CA LEU A 64 4.67 -22.02 -4.59
C LEU A 64 5.78 -21.34 -3.79
N PRO A 65 7.07 -21.58 -4.12
CA PRO A 65 8.18 -20.93 -3.48
C PRO A 65 8.01 -19.41 -3.49
N PHE A 66 8.18 -18.79 -2.32
CA PHE A 66 8.10 -17.33 -2.20
C PHE A 66 9.48 -16.71 -2.27
N ILE A 67 9.55 -15.47 -2.70
CA ILE A 67 10.77 -14.67 -2.75
C ILE A 67 10.63 -13.53 -1.74
N PRO A 68 11.55 -13.38 -0.77
CA PRO A 68 11.54 -12.26 0.17
C PRO A 68 11.74 -10.91 -0.55
N THR A 69 11.08 -9.85 -0.06
CA THR A 69 11.27 -8.48 -0.59
C THR A 69 12.73 -8.04 -0.61
N LEU A 70 13.52 -8.49 0.37
CA LEU A 70 14.97 -8.22 0.45
C LEU A 70 15.72 -8.73 -0.79
N TYR A 71 15.31 -9.87 -1.35
CA TYR A 71 15.95 -10.43 -2.54
C TYR A 71 15.87 -9.47 -3.73
N PHE A 72 14.73 -8.83 -3.95
CA PHE A 72 14.53 -7.88 -5.05
C PHE A 72 15.29 -6.56 -4.88
N LYS A 73 15.82 -6.29 -3.71
CA LYS A 73 16.74 -5.15 -3.49
C LYS A 73 18.14 -5.42 -4.04
N HIS A 74 18.55 -6.67 -4.07
CA HIS A 74 19.89 -7.08 -4.47
C HIS A 74 19.95 -7.79 -5.83
N HIS A 75 18.81 -8.31 -6.30
CA HIS A 75 18.72 -9.08 -7.54
C HIS A 75 17.62 -8.55 -8.45
N GLN A 76 17.95 -8.37 -9.72
CA GLN A 76 17.01 -7.93 -10.75
C GLN A 76 16.51 -9.17 -11.51
N LEU A 77 15.29 -9.62 -11.18
CA LEU A 77 14.63 -10.71 -11.89
C LEU A 77 13.75 -10.15 -12.99
N GLU A 78 14.02 -10.48 -14.23
CA GLU A 78 13.26 -9.97 -15.38
C GLU A 78 12.75 -11.13 -16.24
N SER A 79 11.44 -11.15 -16.52
CA SER A 79 10.79 -12.11 -17.43
C SER A 79 10.40 -11.47 -18.77
N MET A 80 10.61 -10.17 -18.88
CA MET A 80 10.40 -9.43 -20.12
C MET A 80 11.52 -8.41 -20.33
N PRO A 81 11.94 -8.18 -21.60
CA PRO A 81 12.96 -7.18 -21.90
C PRO A 81 12.59 -5.78 -21.36
N ALA A 82 13.60 -5.03 -20.92
CA ALA A 82 13.44 -3.68 -20.36
C ALA A 82 12.62 -2.72 -21.25
N LYS A 83 12.70 -2.87 -22.60
CA LYS A 83 11.91 -2.08 -23.57
C LYS A 83 10.40 -2.32 -23.48
N LYS A 84 9.95 -3.43 -22.89
CA LYS A 84 8.53 -3.75 -22.66
C LYS A 84 8.04 -3.31 -21.28
N GLN A 85 8.93 -2.83 -20.44
CA GLN A 85 8.61 -2.28 -19.11
C GLN A 85 8.35 -0.77 -19.23
N LEU A 86 7.08 -0.38 -19.22
CA LEU A 86 6.66 1.00 -19.49
C LEU A 86 6.90 1.94 -18.31
N ILE A 87 6.78 1.42 -17.09
CA ILE A 87 7.01 2.18 -15.85
C ILE A 87 7.98 1.42 -14.98
N LYS A 88 8.96 2.11 -14.43
CA LYS A 88 9.82 1.62 -13.36
C LYS A 88 9.38 2.29 -12.06
N ALA A 89 9.05 1.47 -11.07
CA ALA A 89 8.72 1.88 -9.72
C ALA A 89 9.81 1.44 -8.76
N THR A 90 10.16 2.29 -7.81
CA THR A 90 11.15 1.96 -6.78
C THR A 90 10.51 1.92 -5.41
N SER A 91 10.96 0.98 -4.57
CA SER A 91 10.59 0.97 -3.16
C SER A 91 11.20 2.18 -2.43
N SER A 92 10.68 2.50 -1.23
CA SER A 92 11.22 3.61 -0.43
C SER A 92 12.59 3.32 0.20
N GLY A 93 13.17 2.16 -0.08
CA GLY A 93 14.49 1.73 0.38
C GLY A 93 14.74 1.83 1.89
N THR A 94 15.01 0.72 2.53
CA THR A 94 15.68 0.72 3.83
C THR A 94 17.18 0.71 3.61
N LYS A 95 17.95 1.52 4.33
CA LYS A 95 19.43 1.62 4.20
C LYS A 95 19.94 1.95 2.78
N GLY A 96 19.15 2.72 2.00
CA GLY A 96 19.55 3.18 0.68
C GLY A 96 19.45 2.17 -0.46
N VAL A 97 19.09 0.92 -0.19
CA VAL A 97 18.90 -0.10 -1.23
C VAL A 97 17.41 -0.23 -1.58
N MET A 98 17.08 0.00 -2.84
CA MET A 98 15.72 0.03 -3.36
C MET A 98 15.47 -1.11 -4.34
N SER A 99 14.30 -1.74 -4.27
CA SER A 99 13.84 -2.63 -5.33
C SER A 99 13.45 -1.82 -6.56
N ASN A 100 13.76 -2.34 -7.75
CA ASN A 100 13.38 -1.76 -9.04
C ASN A 100 12.36 -2.67 -9.72
N ILE A 101 11.11 -2.26 -9.74
CA ILE A 101 10.01 -3.05 -10.31
C ILE A 101 9.57 -2.46 -11.62
N GLY A 102 9.74 -3.24 -12.70
CA GLY A 102 9.31 -2.88 -14.03
C GLY A 102 7.88 -3.32 -14.31
N LEU A 103 7.00 -2.39 -14.69
CA LEU A 103 5.59 -2.66 -14.98
C LEU A 103 5.35 -2.65 -16.48
N ASP A 104 4.85 -3.75 -17.02
CA ASP A 104 4.46 -3.90 -18.41
C ASP A 104 3.03 -3.39 -18.67
N PHE A 105 2.63 -3.31 -19.94
CA PHE A 105 1.31 -2.83 -20.33
C PHE A 105 0.16 -3.61 -19.70
N SER A 106 0.28 -4.95 -19.63
CA SER A 106 -0.79 -5.79 -19.04
C SER A 106 -0.94 -5.53 -17.54
N THR A 107 0.16 -5.33 -16.84
CA THR A 107 0.19 -4.96 -15.42
C THR A 107 -0.45 -3.59 -15.18
N LEU A 108 -0.12 -2.58 -16.01
CA LEU A 108 -0.72 -1.25 -15.89
C LEU A 108 -2.23 -1.27 -16.13
N ARG A 109 -2.69 -2.05 -17.12
CA ARG A 109 -4.12 -2.23 -17.40
C ARG A 109 -4.84 -2.88 -16.20
N ARG A 110 -4.28 -3.95 -15.62
CA ARG A 110 -4.82 -4.59 -14.41
C ARG A 110 -4.84 -3.64 -13.22
N GLY A 111 -3.78 -2.83 -13.06
CA GLY A 111 -3.72 -1.78 -12.06
C GLY A 111 -4.84 -0.75 -12.24
N PHE A 112 -5.13 -0.32 -13.46
CA PHE A 112 -6.24 0.57 -13.75
C PHE A 112 -7.60 -0.08 -13.45
N ASP A 113 -7.79 -1.35 -13.85
CA ASP A 113 -8.99 -2.12 -13.55
C ASP A 113 -9.19 -2.24 -12.01
N MET A 114 -8.12 -2.50 -11.24
CA MET A 114 -8.12 -2.56 -9.77
C MET A 114 -8.50 -1.21 -9.14
N VAL A 115 -7.79 -0.14 -9.49
CA VAL A 115 -8.02 1.20 -8.94
C VAL A 115 -9.45 1.68 -9.23
N THR A 116 -9.97 1.38 -10.43
CA THR A 116 -11.34 1.73 -10.80
C THR A 116 -12.36 1.06 -9.86
N ARG A 117 -12.16 -0.21 -9.51
CA ARG A 117 -13.06 -0.96 -8.62
C ARG A 117 -12.94 -0.54 -7.17
N VAL A 118 -11.73 -0.34 -6.69
CA VAL A 118 -11.47 0.21 -5.35
C VAL A 118 -12.13 1.60 -5.23
N GLY A 119 -11.95 2.46 -6.22
CA GLY A 119 -12.57 3.77 -6.24
C GLY A 119 -14.10 3.72 -6.27
N LYS A 120 -14.69 2.69 -6.90
CA LYS A 120 -16.15 2.46 -6.87
C LYS A 120 -16.60 1.97 -5.49
N TYR A 121 -15.88 1.02 -4.90
CA TYR A 121 -16.19 0.46 -3.58
C TYR A 121 -16.22 1.56 -2.51
N HIS A 122 -15.20 2.40 -2.45
CA HIS A 122 -15.08 3.51 -1.50
C HIS A 122 -15.78 4.79 -1.94
N LYS A 123 -16.55 4.77 -3.04
CA LYS A 123 -17.25 5.96 -3.58
C LYS A 123 -16.30 7.15 -3.82
N LEU A 124 -15.06 6.87 -4.25
CA LEU A 124 -14.06 7.90 -4.51
C LEU A 124 -14.30 8.64 -5.84
N TRP A 125 -14.97 8.01 -6.81
CA TRP A 125 -15.29 8.66 -8.08
C TRP A 125 -16.32 9.76 -7.89
N SER A 126 -15.99 10.97 -8.33
CA SER A 126 -16.88 12.13 -8.23
C SER A 126 -16.70 13.06 -9.45
N ALA A 127 -17.79 13.57 -9.98
CA ALA A 127 -17.76 14.67 -10.94
C ALA A 127 -17.61 16.04 -10.25
N LYS A 128 -17.95 16.12 -8.96
CA LYS A 128 -17.76 17.36 -8.19
C LYS A 128 -16.28 17.52 -7.85
N PRO A 129 -15.74 18.73 -8.02
CA PRO A 129 -14.36 19.02 -7.62
C PRO A 129 -14.14 18.82 -6.11
N VAL A 130 -12.93 18.44 -5.75
CA VAL A 130 -12.49 18.29 -4.35
C VAL A 130 -11.17 19.02 -4.12
N ASN A 131 -10.93 19.41 -2.88
CA ASN A 131 -9.64 19.93 -2.43
C ASN A 131 -8.79 18.77 -1.94
N TYR A 132 -7.56 18.64 -2.46
CA TYR A 132 -6.65 17.57 -2.06
C TYR A 132 -5.54 18.09 -1.16
N ILE A 133 -5.27 17.33 -0.08
CA ILE A 133 -4.07 17.43 0.74
C ILE A 133 -3.28 16.14 0.58
N ILE A 134 -2.03 16.28 0.18
CA ILE A 134 -1.12 15.16 -0.04
C ILE A 134 -0.03 15.21 1.03
N PHE A 135 -0.13 14.35 2.05
CA PHE A 135 0.93 14.15 3.03
C PHE A 135 2.05 13.30 2.43
N GLY A 136 2.66 13.84 1.41
CA GLY A 136 3.66 13.21 0.59
C GLY A 136 4.35 14.22 -0.31
N TYR A 137 5.15 13.71 -1.24
CA TYR A 137 6.02 14.51 -2.10
C TYR A 137 5.27 15.21 -3.22
N GLN A 138 5.58 16.49 -3.43
CA GLN A 138 5.23 17.18 -4.67
C GLN A 138 5.85 16.45 -5.86
N PRO A 139 5.10 16.19 -6.96
CA PRO A 139 5.63 15.51 -8.13
C PRO A 139 6.85 16.20 -8.72
N SER A 140 7.87 15.41 -9.06
CA SER A 140 9.04 15.88 -9.80
C SER A 140 9.52 14.83 -10.79
N LYS A 141 10.26 15.24 -11.83
CA LYS A 141 10.85 14.32 -12.82
C LYS A 141 11.90 13.39 -12.20
N THR A 142 12.51 13.80 -11.10
CA THR A 142 13.56 13.06 -10.40
C THR A 142 13.01 12.09 -9.37
N ASN A 143 11.83 12.34 -8.79
CA ASN A 143 11.21 11.46 -7.82
C ASN A 143 10.42 10.32 -8.51
N LYS A 144 11.02 9.12 -8.54
CA LYS A 144 10.45 7.92 -9.16
C LYS A 144 9.80 6.95 -8.17
N THR A 145 9.69 7.34 -6.89
CA THR A 145 9.14 6.46 -5.85
C THR A 145 7.67 6.12 -6.13
N ALA A 146 7.30 4.87 -5.85
CA ALA A 146 5.93 4.40 -6.03
C ALA A 146 4.95 5.21 -5.17
N VAL A 147 5.34 5.54 -3.92
CA VAL A 147 4.53 6.32 -2.98
C VAL A 147 4.14 7.68 -3.57
N SER A 148 5.10 8.41 -4.16
CA SER A 148 4.82 9.72 -4.79
C SER A 148 3.85 9.60 -5.96
N LYS A 149 4.04 8.58 -6.81
CA LYS A 149 3.17 8.34 -7.96
C LYS A 149 1.75 7.92 -7.54
N THR A 150 1.64 7.04 -6.54
CA THR A 150 0.35 6.57 -6.01
C THR A 150 -0.42 7.71 -5.36
N ALA A 151 0.23 8.50 -4.51
CA ALA A 151 -0.39 9.64 -3.85
C ALA A 151 -0.90 10.69 -4.86
N TYR A 152 -0.10 10.99 -5.89
CA TYR A 152 -0.56 11.88 -6.95
C TYR A 152 -1.69 11.26 -7.78
N GLY A 153 -1.58 9.96 -8.13
CA GLY A 153 -2.60 9.20 -8.85
C GLY A 153 -3.96 9.20 -8.14
N PHE A 154 -3.98 9.18 -6.80
CA PHE A 154 -5.19 9.30 -6.00
C PHE A 154 -5.99 10.58 -6.31
N THR A 155 -5.31 11.65 -6.69
CA THR A 155 -5.98 12.94 -7.00
C THR A 155 -6.74 12.94 -8.33
N PHE A 156 -6.79 11.82 -9.05
CA PHE A 156 -7.58 11.67 -10.29
C PHE A 156 -8.95 11.02 -10.07
N PHE A 157 -9.29 10.59 -8.85
CA PHE A 157 -10.64 10.10 -8.54
C PHE A 157 -11.74 11.17 -8.64
N ALA A 158 -11.36 12.44 -8.53
CA ALA A 158 -12.27 13.57 -8.74
C ALA A 158 -11.49 14.75 -9.33
N PRO A 159 -12.16 15.69 -10.04
CA PRO A 159 -11.51 16.91 -10.48
C PRO A 159 -10.91 17.66 -9.28
N ALA A 160 -9.65 18.04 -9.36
CA ALA A 160 -9.01 18.76 -8.29
C ALA A 160 -9.33 20.26 -8.35
N LYS A 161 -9.99 20.78 -7.31
CA LYS A 161 -10.12 22.23 -7.11
C LYS A 161 -8.77 22.83 -6.73
N SER A 162 -8.05 22.14 -5.85
CA SER A 162 -6.68 22.49 -5.43
C SER A 162 -5.91 21.24 -5.01
N ARG A 163 -4.59 21.35 -4.98
CA ARG A 163 -3.66 20.35 -4.41
C ARG A 163 -2.67 21.05 -3.52
N THR A 164 -2.59 20.62 -2.26
CA THR A 164 -1.57 21.07 -1.29
C THR A 164 -0.70 19.88 -0.92
N PHE A 165 0.62 20.03 -1.01
CA PHE A 165 1.59 18.98 -0.69
C PHE A 165 2.29 19.33 0.62
N ALA A 166 2.46 18.34 1.50
CA ALA A 166 3.23 18.50 2.73
C ALA A 166 4.74 18.55 2.48
N LEU A 167 5.23 17.85 1.46
CA LEU A 167 6.65 17.85 1.08
C LEU A 167 6.78 18.56 -0.26
N GLU A 168 7.16 19.83 -0.21
CA GLU A 168 7.37 20.66 -1.40
C GLU A 168 8.83 20.62 -1.85
N ARG A 169 9.02 20.78 -3.15
CA ARG A 169 10.35 20.78 -3.76
C ARG A 169 11.13 22.04 -3.36
N SER A 170 12.39 21.85 -2.95
CA SER A 170 13.37 22.90 -2.69
C SER A 170 14.66 22.67 -3.50
N GLU A 171 15.62 23.56 -3.39
CA GLU A 171 16.92 23.41 -4.04
C GLU A 171 17.71 22.22 -3.49
N SER A 172 17.58 21.93 -2.19
CA SER A 172 18.26 20.82 -1.50
C SER A 172 17.48 19.50 -1.53
N GLY A 173 16.25 19.48 -2.11
CA GLY A 173 15.43 18.26 -2.17
C GLY A 173 13.96 18.53 -1.90
N TYR A 174 13.48 18.24 -0.70
CA TYR A 174 12.10 18.44 -0.28
C TYR A 174 12.03 18.99 1.14
N ASP A 175 11.27 20.07 1.32
CA ASP A 175 11.01 20.68 2.60
C ASP A 175 9.60 20.26 3.10
N LEU A 176 9.49 20.01 4.39
CA LEU A 176 8.21 19.76 5.04
C LEU A 176 7.51 21.09 5.36
N LYS A 177 6.27 21.27 4.88
CA LYS A 177 5.45 22.47 4.99
C LYS A 177 4.11 22.18 5.65
N LEU A 178 4.11 21.75 6.92
CA LEU A 178 2.90 21.45 7.66
C LEU A 178 2.08 22.70 7.99
N ASP A 179 2.72 23.83 8.23
CA ASP A 179 2.10 25.14 8.35
C ASP A 179 1.17 25.47 7.16
N LYS A 180 1.67 25.26 5.96
CA LYS A 180 0.91 25.45 4.73
C LYS A 180 -0.26 24.46 4.59
N VAL A 181 -0.10 23.25 5.11
CA VAL A 181 -1.18 22.26 5.16
C VAL A 181 -2.26 22.68 6.18
N GLU A 182 -1.87 23.19 7.35
CA GLU A 182 -2.79 23.73 8.36
C GLU A 182 -3.64 24.87 7.78
N GLU A 183 -3.00 25.89 7.17
CA GLU A 183 -3.69 26.98 6.47
C GLU A 183 -4.67 26.48 5.38
N ALA A 184 -4.25 25.42 4.65
CA ALA A 184 -5.12 24.83 3.64
C ALA A 184 -6.34 24.14 4.27
N LEU A 185 -6.17 23.41 5.38
CA LEU A 185 -7.27 22.78 6.11
C LEU A 185 -8.29 23.82 6.60
N GLU A 186 -7.83 24.92 7.21
CA GLU A 186 -8.69 26.02 7.65
C GLU A 186 -9.49 26.64 6.48
N ARG A 187 -8.82 26.87 5.36
CA ARG A 187 -9.46 27.40 4.13
C ARG A 187 -10.47 26.41 3.57
N PHE A 188 -10.16 25.10 3.59
CA PHE A 188 -11.05 24.05 3.05
C PHE A 188 -12.26 23.83 3.95
N ALA A 189 -12.16 24.00 5.26
CA ALA A 189 -13.31 23.97 6.17
C ALA A 189 -14.37 25.04 5.83
N LYS A 190 -13.94 26.17 5.26
CA LYS A 190 -14.82 27.25 4.78
C LYS A 190 -15.29 27.07 3.33
N SER A 191 -14.85 26.04 2.64
CA SER A 191 -15.17 25.74 1.24
C SER A 191 -16.49 24.99 1.11
N SER A 192 -17.16 25.12 -0.05
CA SER A 192 -18.28 24.24 -0.44
C SER A 192 -17.84 22.90 -1.05
N PHE A 193 -16.54 22.73 -1.30
CA PHE A 193 -15.97 21.53 -1.91
C PHE A 193 -15.41 20.60 -0.82
N PRO A 194 -15.67 19.28 -0.90
CA PRO A 194 -15.10 18.33 0.03
C PRO A 194 -13.56 18.35 0.02
N MET A 195 -12.96 17.96 1.13
CA MET A 195 -11.53 17.73 1.26
C MET A 195 -11.22 16.23 1.19
N ARG A 196 -10.13 15.85 0.54
CA ARG A 196 -9.57 14.51 0.58
C ARG A 196 -8.10 14.57 0.87
N THR A 197 -7.67 13.80 1.86
CA THR A 197 -6.24 13.63 2.12
C THR A 197 -5.75 12.32 1.52
N ILE A 198 -4.44 12.21 1.29
CA ILE A 198 -3.73 10.98 1.02
C ILE A 198 -2.29 11.10 1.52
N GLY A 199 -1.79 10.10 2.20
CA GLY A 199 -0.37 10.02 2.53
C GLY A 199 -0.06 9.41 3.88
N PHE A 200 1.11 9.75 4.41
CA PHE A 200 1.66 9.10 5.59
C PHE A 200 0.86 9.40 6.86
N PRO A 201 0.43 8.36 7.61
CA PRO A 201 -0.31 8.54 8.85
C PRO A 201 0.45 9.39 9.88
N ALA A 202 1.77 9.23 9.98
CA ALA A 202 2.58 10.00 10.93
C ALA A 202 2.44 11.52 10.74
N TYR A 203 2.57 12.03 9.52
CA TYR A 203 2.43 13.47 9.27
C TYR A 203 1.01 13.98 9.53
N THR A 204 0.02 13.16 9.17
CA THR A 204 -1.38 13.49 9.46
C THR A 204 -1.59 13.57 10.97
N TYR A 205 -1.11 12.57 11.72
CA TYR A 205 -1.25 12.54 13.18
C TYR A 205 -0.55 13.72 13.86
N PHE A 206 0.70 14.00 13.53
CA PHE A 206 1.46 15.08 14.16
C PHE A 206 0.81 16.45 13.91
N LEU A 207 0.38 16.72 12.67
CA LEU A 207 -0.31 17.95 12.37
C LEU A 207 -1.62 18.09 13.16
N LEU A 208 -2.46 17.04 13.17
CA LEU A 208 -3.73 17.10 13.88
C LEU A 208 -3.54 17.22 15.40
N ARG A 209 -2.52 16.56 15.97
CA ARG A 209 -2.14 16.70 17.39
C ARG A 209 -1.72 18.13 17.72
N GLU A 210 -0.94 18.77 16.86
CA GLU A 210 -0.54 20.17 17.04
C GLU A 210 -1.75 21.12 16.93
N MET A 211 -2.60 20.93 15.93
CA MET A 211 -3.85 21.71 15.76
C MET A 211 -4.75 21.55 17.00
N LYS A 212 -4.88 20.33 17.52
CA LYS A 212 -5.60 20.06 18.78
C LYS A 212 -5.04 20.86 19.94
N ALA A 213 -3.71 20.87 20.11
CA ALA A 213 -3.02 21.61 21.18
C ALA A 213 -3.22 23.12 21.06
N LYS A 214 -3.32 23.65 19.85
CA LYS A 214 -3.67 25.07 19.57
C LYS A 214 -5.18 25.36 19.78
N GLY A 215 -5.99 24.37 20.11
CA GLY A 215 -7.44 24.52 20.25
C GLY A 215 -8.20 24.60 18.93
N VAL A 216 -7.57 24.29 17.79
CA VAL A 216 -8.19 24.35 16.47
C VAL A 216 -9.19 23.19 16.33
N ARG A 217 -10.42 23.52 15.97
CA ARG A 217 -11.51 22.59 15.66
C ARG A 217 -12.16 23.03 14.36
N LEU A 218 -12.09 22.17 13.37
CA LEU A 218 -12.64 22.40 12.04
C LEU A 218 -13.85 21.51 11.80
N LYS A 219 -14.72 21.94 10.92
CA LYS A 219 -15.80 21.09 10.41
C LYS A 219 -15.66 21.02 8.90
N MET A 220 -15.12 19.90 8.43
CA MET A 220 -14.92 19.69 7.01
C MET A 220 -16.26 19.54 6.26
N PRO A 221 -16.36 20.01 5.00
CA PRO A 221 -17.55 19.85 4.18
C PRO A 221 -17.97 18.39 4.04
N LYS A 222 -19.27 18.15 3.93
CA LYS A 222 -19.83 16.78 3.73
C LYS A 222 -19.20 16.09 2.53
N GLY A 223 -18.78 14.84 2.72
CA GLY A 223 -18.09 14.02 1.72
C GLY A 223 -16.58 14.18 1.73
N SER A 224 -16.04 14.89 2.75
CA SER A 224 -14.59 14.90 3.01
C SER A 224 -14.14 13.54 3.54
N MET A 225 -12.89 13.15 3.19
CA MET A 225 -12.29 11.85 3.54
C MET A 225 -10.83 12.04 3.94
N VAL A 226 -10.41 11.28 4.93
CA VAL A 226 -9.01 11.15 5.34
C VAL A 226 -8.52 9.80 4.87
N THR A 227 -7.56 9.77 3.94
CA THR A 227 -7.00 8.53 3.45
C THR A 227 -5.53 8.41 3.84
N LEU A 228 -5.16 7.26 4.39
CA LEU A 228 -3.87 6.99 4.97
C LEU A 228 -3.17 5.89 4.17
N GLY A 229 -1.87 6.03 3.95
CA GLY A 229 -1.10 5.02 3.25
C GLY A 229 0.40 5.22 3.37
N GLY A 230 1.16 4.15 3.14
CA GLY A 230 2.63 4.19 3.21
C GLY A 230 3.21 3.94 4.60
N GLY A 231 2.39 3.73 5.62
CA GLY A 231 2.79 3.37 6.99
C GLY A 231 3.49 4.50 7.76
N TRP A 232 3.79 4.23 9.03
CA TRP A 232 4.43 5.20 9.96
C TRP A 232 5.90 5.46 9.67
N LYS A 233 6.56 4.62 8.84
CA LYS A 233 7.97 4.77 8.42
C LYS A 233 8.93 4.88 9.62
N GLN A 234 9.78 5.90 9.63
CA GLN A 234 10.72 6.17 10.72
C GLN A 234 10.05 6.52 12.05
N PHE A 235 8.77 6.91 12.01
CA PHE A 235 7.97 7.25 13.19
C PHE A 235 7.18 6.05 13.74
N TYR A 236 7.66 4.84 13.50
CA TYR A 236 6.95 3.64 13.95
C TYR A 236 6.89 3.54 15.48
N ALA A 237 7.88 4.07 16.18
CA ALA A 237 7.91 4.12 17.63
C ALA A 237 6.81 5.04 18.22
N GLU A 238 6.36 6.03 17.44
CA GLU A 238 5.30 6.98 17.78
C GLU A 238 3.92 6.53 17.26
N LYS A 239 3.83 5.31 16.70
CA LYS A 239 2.57 4.76 16.22
C LYS A 239 1.57 4.66 17.39
N VAL A 240 0.41 5.26 17.18
CA VAL A 240 -0.72 5.19 18.11
C VAL A 240 -1.74 4.16 17.63
N ASP A 241 -2.65 3.79 18.53
CA ASP A 241 -3.77 2.93 18.18
C ASP A 241 -4.68 3.61 17.16
N LYS A 242 -5.32 2.80 16.32
CA LYS A 242 -6.23 3.31 15.28
C LYS A 242 -7.36 4.13 15.86
N GLU A 243 -7.93 3.69 16.98
CA GLU A 243 -9.03 4.37 17.65
C GLU A 243 -8.61 5.79 18.09
N GLU A 244 -7.46 5.91 18.76
CA GLU A 244 -6.91 7.22 19.15
C GLU A 244 -6.70 8.14 17.94
N PHE A 245 -6.21 7.57 16.83
CA PHE A 245 -6.00 8.35 15.61
C PHE A 245 -7.34 8.84 15.03
N TYR A 246 -8.36 7.98 14.98
CA TYR A 246 -9.65 8.31 14.39
C TYR A 246 -10.44 9.31 15.25
N GLU A 247 -10.35 9.19 16.58
CA GLU A 247 -10.89 10.18 17.50
C GLU A 247 -10.22 11.54 17.31
N LEU A 248 -8.92 11.58 17.10
CA LEU A 248 -8.21 12.82 16.78
C LEU A 248 -8.69 13.44 15.45
N VAL A 249 -8.93 12.63 14.42
CA VAL A 249 -9.51 13.08 13.15
C VAL A 249 -10.91 13.66 13.36
N LEU A 250 -11.76 12.97 14.13
CA LEU A 250 -13.10 13.44 14.46
C LEU A 250 -13.06 14.77 15.22
N GLU A 251 -12.23 14.85 16.25
CA GLU A 251 -12.12 16.04 17.11
C GLU A 251 -11.63 17.28 16.35
N VAL A 252 -10.61 17.11 15.49
CA VAL A 252 -9.96 18.26 14.81
C VAL A 252 -10.64 18.60 13.49
N LEU A 253 -11.08 17.62 12.72
CA LEU A 253 -11.63 17.83 11.37
C LEU A 253 -13.14 17.67 11.29
N GLY A 254 -13.79 17.17 12.35
CA GLY A 254 -15.23 16.87 12.34
C GLY A 254 -15.58 15.76 11.35
N SER A 255 -14.63 14.85 11.03
CA SER A 255 -14.81 13.75 10.09
C SER A 255 -14.85 12.43 10.88
N GLY A 256 -15.98 11.72 10.80
CA GLY A 256 -16.17 10.47 11.54
C GLY A 256 -15.30 9.33 11.01
N HIS A 257 -15.19 8.25 11.79
CA HIS A 257 -14.39 7.06 11.49
C HIS A 257 -14.70 6.45 10.12
N GLU A 258 -15.96 6.47 9.71
CA GLU A 258 -16.43 5.97 8.41
C GLU A 258 -15.84 6.71 7.20
N ASN A 259 -15.25 7.88 7.42
CA ASN A 259 -14.59 8.69 6.40
C ASN A 259 -13.06 8.59 6.44
N VAL A 260 -12.52 7.73 7.31
CA VAL A 260 -11.10 7.41 7.33
C VAL A 260 -10.89 6.10 6.58
N ILE A 261 -9.99 6.09 5.60
CA ILE A 261 -9.67 4.93 4.76
C ILE A 261 -8.17 4.69 4.83
N GLU A 262 -7.76 3.47 5.15
CA GLU A 262 -6.37 3.08 5.15
C GLU A 262 -6.03 2.23 3.92
N PHE A 263 -4.86 2.49 3.32
CA PHE A 263 -4.32 1.73 2.19
C PHE A 263 -3.05 0.99 2.60
N PHE A 264 -2.98 -0.28 2.23
CA PHE A 264 -1.78 -1.10 2.38
C PHE A 264 -1.34 -1.66 1.03
N GLY A 265 -0.03 -1.79 0.83
CA GLY A 265 0.58 -2.42 -0.34
C GLY A 265 2.10 -2.30 -0.32
N ALA A 266 2.75 -3.09 -1.15
CA ALA A 266 4.19 -3.07 -1.37
C ALA A 266 4.50 -2.87 -2.86
N VAL A 267 5.67 -2.33 -3.17
CA VAL A 267 6.08 -2.12 -4.58
C VAL A 267 6.27 -3.47 -5.28
N GLU A 268 6.79 -4.45 -4.54
CA GLU A 268 7.00 -5.83 -4.96
C GLU A 268 5.68 -6.62 -5.09
N HIS A 269 4.60 -6.09 -4.52
CA HIS A 269 3.26 -6.65 -4.61
C HIS A 269 2.25 -5.50 -4.79
N PRO A 270 2.09 -4.95 -6.00
CA PRO A 270 1.37 -3.72 -6.25
C PRO A 270 -0.16 -3.91 -6.26
N ILE A 271 -0.65 -4.67 -5.30
CA ILE A 271 -2.07 -4.79 -4.99
C ILE A 271 -2.40 -3.71 -3.96
N LEU A 272 -3.47 -2.99 -4.23
CA LEU A 272 -4.01 -2.00 -3.33
C LEU A 272 -5.03 -2.67 -2.41
N TYR A 273 -4.60 -3.02 -1.20
CA TYR A 273 -5.51 -3.40 -0.13
C TYR A 273 -6.09 -2.14 0.49
N THR A 274 -7.37 -2.17 0.75
CA THR A 274 -8.08 -1.07 1.40
C THR A 274 -8.90 -1.61 2.55
N ASP A 275 -8.95 -0.87 3.63
CA ASP A 275 -9.80 -1.26 4.75
C ASP A 275 -11.28 -1.00 4.44
N CYS A 276 -12.16 -1.72 5.13
CA CYS A 276 -13.60 -1.51 5.10
C CYS A 276 -14.03 -0.51 6.19
N ARG A 277 -15.33 -0.26 6.32
CA ARG A 277 -15.89 0.61 7.37
C ARG A 277 -15.61 0.15 8.81
N CYS A 278 -15.16 -1.11 8.99
CA CYS A 278 -14.70 -1.66 10.27
C CYS A 278 -13.16 -1.68 10.35
N HIS A 279 -12.48 -1.01 9.45
CA HIS A 279 -11.03 -0.87 9.38
C HIS A 279 -10.26 -2.19 9.27
N HIS A 280 -10.88 -3.19 8.58
CA HIS A 280 -10.26 -4.47 8.24
C HIS A 280 -9.84 -4.49 6.76
N PHE A 281 -8.61 -4.92 6.48
CA PHE A 281 -8.08 -5.08 5.11
C PHE A 281 -8.58 -6.37 4.49
N HIS A 282 -9.73 -6.34 3.84
CA HIS A 282 -10.26 -7.49 3.12
C HIS A 282 -9.38 -7.92 1.95
N ILE A 283 -9.21 -9.23 1.79
CA ILE A 283 -8.40 -9.79 0.70
C ILE A 283 -9.21 -9.76 -0.60
N PRO A 284 -8.71 -9.06 -1.65
CA PRO A 284 -9.42 -8.97 -2.91
C PRO A 284 -9.22 -10.24 -3.77
N VAL A 285 -10.14 -10.50 -4.70
CA VAL A 285 -10.14 -11.70 -5.57
C VAL A 285 -8.86 -11.92 -6.37
N TYR A 286 -8.11 -10.87 -6.65
CA TYR A 286 -6.86 -10.92 -7.40
C TYR A 286 -5.61 -11.07 -6.53
N SER A 287 -5.80 -11.33 -5.24
CA SER A 287 -4.72 -11.63 -4.30
C SER A 287 -5.11 -12.75 -3.32
N ARG A 288 -4.09 -13.35 -2.71
CA ARG A 288 -4.21 -14.21 -1.51
C ARG A 288 -3.10 -13.85 -0.55
N VAL A 289 -3.35 -14.14 0.72
CA VAL A 289 -2.38 -13.93 1.80
C VAL A 289 -2.19 -15.25 2.53
N ILE A 290 -0.93 -15.59 2.77
CA ILE A 290 -0.53 -16.71 3.63
C ILE A 290 0.27 -16.11 4.76
N ILE A 291 -0.04 -16.51 5.98
CA ILE A 291 0.77 -16.17 7.15
C ILE A 291 1.72 -17.33 7.41
N ARG A 292 3.00 -17.04 7.55
CA ARG A 292 4.04 -18.05 7.72
C ARG A 292 4.75 -17.90 9.06
N ASP A 293 4.98 -19.01 9.69
CA ASP A 293 5.82 -19.07 10.88
C ASP A 293 7.24 -18.55 10.56
N PRO A 294 7.80 -17.61 11.35
CA PRO A 294 9.10 -17.00 11.03
C PRO A 294 10.29 -17.98 11.04
N ASP A 295 10.21 -19.05 11.82
CA ASP A 295 11.32 -20.00 12.00
C ASP A 295 11.27 -21.13 10.98
N THR A 296 10.07 -21.68 10.74
CA THR A 296 9.89 -22.84 9.85
C THR A 296 9.47 -22.45 8.43
N LEU A 297 9.02 -21.22 8.23
CA LEU A 297 8.47 -20.66 6.98
C LEU A 297 7.23 -21.40 6.45
N LYS A 298 6.66 -22.30 7.24
CA LYS A 298 5.44 -23.02 6.91
C LYS A 298 4.20 -22.15 7.17
N PRO A 299 3.10 -22.37 6.44
CA PRO A 299 1.84 -21.72 6.75
C PRO A 299 1.39 -22.01 8.18
N VAL A 300 0.94 -20.98 8.89
CA VAL A 300 0.31 -21.10 10.20
C VAL A 300 -1.21 -21.20 10.06
N LYS A 301 -1.91 -21.55 11.14
CA LYS A 301 -3.37 -21.55 11.15
C LYS A 301 -3.92 -20.13 11.08
N CYS A 302 -5.13 -20.00 10.57
CA CYS A 302 -5.87 -18.75 10.61
C CYS A 302 -6.03 -18.26 12.05
N GLY A 303 -5.82 -16.97 12.30
CA GLY A 303 -5.79 -16.37 13.62
C GLY A 303 -4.43 -16.38 14.33
N GLU A 304 -3.42 -17.06 13.77
CA GLU A 304 -2.06 -17.03 14.30
C GLU A 304 -1.22 -15.95 13.61
N ALA A 305 -0.31 -15.33 14.37
CA ALA A 305 0.58 -14.30 13.87
C ALA A 305 1.81 -14.90 13.16
N GLY A 306 2.30 -14.22 12.11
CA GLY A 306 3.51 -14.62 11.41
C GLY A 306 3.87 -13.66 10.29
N LEU A 307 4.85 -14.05 9.47
CA LEU A 307 5.30 -13.30 8.30
C LEU A 307 4.22 -13.28 7.21
N ILE A 308 3.97 -12.11 6.65
CA ILE A 308 2.99 -11.94 5.57
C ILE A 308 3.61 -12.35 4.24
N ASN A 309 3.07 -13.39 3.62
CA ASN A 309 3.37 -13.79 2.25
C ASN A 309 2.18 -13.44 1.34
N LEU A 310 2.44 -12.59 0.37
CA LEU A 310 1.45 -12.03 -0.55
C LEU A 310 1.53 -12.71 -1.92
N LEU A 311 0.38 -13.14 -2.45
CA LEU A 311 0.28 -13.82 -3.74
C LEU A 311 -0.60 -13.05 -4.72
N THR A 312 -0.15 -12.91 -5.98
CA THR A 312 -0.94 -12.31 -7.05
C THR A 312 -0.46 -12.73 -8.44
N PRO A 313 -1.36 -12.94 -9.42
CA PRO A 313 -1.00 -13.13 -10.81
C PRO A 313 -0.84 -11.81 -11.59
N MET A 314 -0.73 -10.65 -10.89
CA MET A 314 -0.82 -9.33 -11.51
C MET A 314 0.31 -9.04 -12.50
N ILE A 315 1.56 -9.27 -12.08
CA ILE A 315 2.76 -8.84 -12.79
C ILE A 315 3.24 -9.92 -13.75
N LYS A 316 3.55 -9.51 -14.97
CA LYS A 316 4.09 -10.39 -16.00
C LYS A 316 5.55 -10.11 -16.34
N SER A 317 6.00 -8.89 -16.17
CA SER A 317 7.37 -8.45 -16.46
C SER A 317 8.43 -9.02 -15.51
N MET A 318 8.03 -9.43 -14.30
CA MET A 318 8.90 -9.93 -13.24
C MET A 318 8.20 -11.05 -12.45
N PRO A 319 8.92 -12.02 -11.84
CA PRO A 319 8.33 -13.15 -11.12
C PRO A 319 7.89 -12.76 -9.69
N LEU A 320 6.95 -11.83 -9.58
CA LEU A 320 6.39 -11.33 -8.32
C LEU A 320 5.05 -12.00 -7.96
N LEU A 321 5.00 -13.35 -8.09
CA LEU A 321 3.78 -14.11 -7.84
C LEU A 321 3.56 -14.40 -6.36
N SER A 322 4.61 -14.69 -5.62
CA SER A 322 4.61 -15.05 -4.21
C SER A 322 5.76 -14.30 -3.54
N VAL A 323 5.44 -13.30 -2.76
CA VAL A 323 6.41 -12.37 -2.15
C VAL A 323 6.21 -12.37 -0.64
N ALA A 324 7.24 -12.75 0.10
CA ALA A 324 7.24 -12.60 1.56
C ALA A 324 7.74 -11.19 1.93
N THR A 325 6.96 -10.49 2.73
CA THR A 325 7.32 -9.16 3.24
C THR A 325 8.05 -9.25 4.57
N ASP A 326 8.59 -8.12 5.04
CA ASP A 326 9.13 -8.01 6.40
C ASP A 326 8.01 -7.65 7.42
N ASP A 327 6.74 -7.64 6.99
CA ASP A 327 5.62 -7.30 7.85
C ASP A 327 5.08 -8.55 8.55
N ILE A 328 4.66 -8.39 9.81
CA ILE A 328 3.99 -9.39 10.65
C ILE A 328 2.50 -9.09 10.64
N GLY A 329 1.70 -10.13 10.49
CA GLY A 329 0.25 -10.00 10.50
C GLY A 329 -0.48 -11.26 10.89
N ILE A 330 -1.80 -11.15 10.96
CA ILE A 330 -2.74 -12.24 11.21
C ILE A 330 -3.75 -12.25 10.08
N LEU A 331 -4.06 -13.42 9.55
CA LEU A 331 -5.16 -13.61 8.61
C LEU A 331 -6.39 -14.12 9.39
N HIS A 332 -7.48 -13.40 9.26
CA HIS A 332 -8.75 -13.69 9.92
C HIS A 332 -9.78 -14.19 8.92
N ASN A 333 -10.53 -15.24 9.29
CA ASN A 333 -11.60 -15.83 8.46
C ASN A 333 -13.00 -15.60 9.04
N GLU A 334 -13.12 -15.07 10.25
CA GLU A 334 -14.40 -14.74 10.85
C GLU A 334 -15.13 -13.65 10.05
N PRO A 335 -16.48 -13.68 10.03
CA PRO A 335 -17.27 -12.70 9.33
C PRO A 335 -17.01 -11.28 9.84
N CYS A 336 -16.74 -10.36 8.94
CA CYS A 336 -16.59 -8.95 9.29
C CYS A 336 -17.97 -8.28 9.49
N PRO A 337 -18.14 -7.44 10.53
CA PRO A 337 -19.38 -6.68 10.73
C PRO A 337 -19.73 -5.73 9.57
N CYS A 338 -18.80 -5.45 8.66
CA CYS A 338 -19.07 -4.69 7.45
C CYS A 338 -19.98 -5.42 6.45
N GLY A 339 -20.09 -6.76 6.55
CA GLY A 339 -20.86 -7.64 5.68
C GLY A 339 -20.05 -8.34 4.60
N GLU A 340 -18.77 -7.99 4.42
CA GLU A 340 -17.87 -8.70 3.50
C GLU A 340 -17.49 -10.08 4.07
N LYS A 341 -17.48 -11.09 3.21
CA LYS A 341 -17.20 -12.48 3.58
C LYS A 341 -15.76 -12.91 3.26
N SER A 342 -14.99 -12.07 2.59
CA SER A 342 -13.59 -12.41 2.33
C SER A 342 -12.78 -12.38 3.63
N PRO A 343 -11.75 -13.22 3.75
CA PRO A 343 -10.75 -13.07 4.82
C PRO A 343 -10.21 -11.64 4.89
N TRP A 344 -9.75 -11.25 6.06
CA TRP A 344 -9.15 -9.95 6.24
C TRP A 344 -7.81 -10.06 6.97
N LEU A 345 -6.91 -9.16 6.61
CA LEU A 345 -5.54 -9.07 7.12
C LEU A 345 -5.45 -8.01 8.20
N GLU A 346 -4.89 -8.39 9.33
CA GLU A 346 -4.41 -7.47 10.37
C GLU A 346 -2.90 -7.34 10.27
N ILE A 347 -2.38 -6.11 10.27
CA ILE A 347 -0.94 -5.83 10.23
C ILE A 347 -0.51 -5.39 11.62
N ILE A 348 0.23 -6.26 12.30
CA ILE A 348 0.64 -6.05 13.70
C ILE A 348 1.92 -5.22 13.75
N GLY A 349 2.89 -5.55 12.89
CA GLY A 349 4.22 -4.95 12.98
C GLY A 349 5.11 -5.25 11.80
N ARG A 350 6.40 -5.00 11.99
CA ARG A 350 7.45 -5.26 11.01
C ARG A 350 8.70 -5.79 11.69
N VAL A 351 9.38 -6.75 11.06
CA VAL A 351 10.66 -7.27 11.52
C VAL A 351 11.78 -6.27 11.25
N GLY A 352 12.68 -6.06 12.19
CA GLY A 352 13.91 -5.29 11.97
C GLY A 352 13.76 -3.77 11.94
N ILE A 353 12.79 -3.20 12.66
CA ILE A 353 12.44 -1.77 12.64
C ILE A 353 13.57 -0.83 13.08
N LYS A 354 14.56 -1.30 13.82
CA LYS A 354 15.62 -0.44 14.42
C LYS A 354 16.46 0.38 13.42
N ASP A 355 16.37 0.09 12.11
CA ASP A 355 17.26 0.65 11.08
C ASP A 355 16.54 1.26 9.87
N ILE A 356 15.27 1.67 9.99
CA ILE A 356 14.56 2.28 8.85
C ILE A 356 14.95 3.74 8.70
N ILE A 357 15.94 4.02 7.87
CA ILE A 357 16.19 5.37 7.35
C ILE A 357 15.20 5.57 6.18
N THR A 358 14.25 6.48 6.33
CA THR A 358 13.26 6.80 5.29
C THR A 358 13.49 8.18 4.72
N CYS A 359 12.89 8.46 3.57
CA CYS A 359 12.94 9.75 2.87
C CYS A 359 12.35 10.95 3.65
N ALA A 360 12.03 10.79 4.92
CA ALA A 360 11.37 11.79 5.74
C ALA A 360 12.32 12.51 6.71
N ALA A 361 13.61 12.63 6.37
CA ALA A 361 14.62 13.29 7.21
C ALA A 361 14.26 14.73 7.64
N GLY A 362 13.42 15.45 6.86
CA GLY A 362 13.01 16.82 7.20
C GLY A 362 11.98 16.95 8.33
N ALA A 363 11.38 15.85 8.80
CA ALA A 363 10.33 15.93 9.82
C ALA A 363 10.87 16.06 11.26
N GLN A 364 12.12 15.69 11.50
CA GLN A 364 12.73 15.82 12.82
C GLN A 364 12.89 17.29 13.25
N ASP A 365 13.16 18.18 12.30
CA ASP A 365 13.32 19.61 12.57
C ASP A 365 12.00 20.28 12.99
N TYR A 366 10.87 19.75 12.50
CA TYR A 366 9.54 20.28 12.80
C TYR A 366 9.04 19.94 14.21
N LEU A 367 9.47 18.82 14.77
CA LEU A 367 8.98 18.37 16.08
C LEU A 367 9.61 19.12 17.27
N GLY A 368 10.51 20.07 17.05
CA GLY A 368 11.03 21.00 18.06
C GLY A 368 11.82 20.36 19.21
N GLU A 369 12.03 19.05 19.18
CA GLU A 369 12.86 18.36 20.18
C GLU A 369 14.33 18.35 19.70
N LYS A 370 15.07 19.39 20.03
CA LYS A 370 16.52 19.29 20.15
C LYS A 370 16.84 18.29 21.26
N LYS A 371 16.86 17.01 20.96
CA LYS A 371 17.60 16.04 21.77
C LYS A 371 19.08 16.24 21.45
N ASN A 372 19.76 16.97 22.33
CA ASN A 372 21.19 16.85 22.55
C ASN A 372 21.45 15.44 23.07
N ASP A 373 21.62 14.48 22.19
CA ASP A 373 22.19 13.18 22.54
C ASP A 373 23.36 12.92 21.59
N THR A 374 24.54 13.19 22.13
CA THR A 374 25.84 12.73 21.67
C THR A 374 25.80 11.22 21.49
N ILE A 375 25.90 10.79 20.24
CA ILE A 375 26.14 9.37 19.88
C ILE A 375 27.61 9.09 20.21
N PRO A 376 27.93 8.11 21.08
CA PRO A 376 29.31 7.61 21.20
C PRO A 376 29.69 6.88 19.90
N ARG A 377 30.93 7.09 19.49
CA ARG A 377 31.59 6.51 18.30
C ARG A 377 31.62 5.00 18.26
#